data_9add2c066418ce83d79508ba3bcb0378
#
_entry.id   9add2c066418ce83d79508ba3bcb0378
#
_cell.length_a   1.000
_cell.length_b   1.000
_cell.length_c   1.000
_cell.angle_alpha   90.00
_cell.angle_beta   90.00
_cell.angle_gamma   90.00
#
_symmetry.space_group_name_H-M   'P 1'
#
loop_
_entity.id
_entity.type
_entity.pdbx_description
1 polymer ?
#
loop_
_entity_poly.entity_id
_entity_poly.type
_entity_poly.pdbx_seq_one_letter_code
_entity_poly.pdbx_strand_id
1 'polypeptide(L)'
;MNSPWNIASEFDVDMSFTAEDIAGMLRDYEADCRTGMDISSIAELIYEYTSGYPFLVSRLCKLLDEGAFHSGKLKLAGGVWTEPGVQEAVRLLITEKNPLFESLSNKLGDYPKLRNVLSELLFEGKNITYNPDDEATDMAVMFGFVRICDGYVVVANRIFETRLYNMFLAGREMQETEIYKAALHDKNQFVQNGHLNMRKVLERFVEHFDELYGDQDRRFYEEDGRRYFLLYLRPIINGTGNYYIESRTRNMERTDVIVDYCGEQFVIELKVWRGNAYHERGEEQLAAYLEYYHLDRGYMLSFNFNKKKEIGVKELRIGKKMLVEAVV
;
A
#
# COMPACT_ATOMS: atom_id res chain seq x y z
N MET A 1 53.16 9.56 -12.66
CA MET A 1 52.17 9.56 -13.75
C MET A 1 50.87 9.09 -13.13
N ASN A 2 49.90 10.00 -12.99
CA ASN A 2 48.57 9.59 -12.57
C ASN A 2 47.89 8.91 -13.75
N SER A 3 47.43 7.69 -13.54
CA SER A 3 46.67 6.95 -14.54
C SER A 3 45.41 7.75 -14.89
N PRO A 4 45.08 7.97 -16.19
CA PRO A 4 43.83 8.64 -16.57
C PRO A 4 42.57 7.80 -16.24
N TRP A 5 42.74 6.60 -15.75
CA TRP A 5 41.70 5.65 -15.36
C TRP A 5 41.52 5.53 -13.84
N ASN A 6 42.00 6.50 -13.08
CA ASN A 6 41.79 6.56 -11.63
C ASN A 6 40.34 7.08 -11.38
N ILE A 7 39.39 6.40 -11.98
CA ILE A 7 37.99 6.56 -11.68
C ILE A 7 37.75 5.73 -10.43
N ALA A 8 37.42 6.38 -9.31
CA ALA A 8 36.83 5.68 -8.20
C ALA A 8 35.58 5.01 -8.75
N SER A 9 35.61 3.69 -8.95
CA SER A 9 34.38 2.95 -9.24
C SER A 9 33.53 3.07 -8.01
N GLU A 10 32.41 3.78 -8.12
CA GLU A 10 31.35 3.68 -7.14
C GLU A 10 30.90 2.22 -7.13
N PHE A 11 31.15 1.53 -6.04
CA PHE A 11 30.60 0.22 -5.79
C PHE A 11 29.14 0.43 -5.40
N ASP A 12 28.28 0.48 -6.39
CA ASP A 12 26.83 0.39 -6.19
C ASP A 12 26.51 -1.09 -5.90
N VAL A 13 26.69 -1.47 -4.64
CA VAL A 13 26.35 -2.83 -4.18
C VAL A 13 24.90 -2.78 -3.70
N ASP A 14 23.99 -3.26 -4.53
CA ASP A 14 22.65 -3.58 -4.07
C ASP A 14 22.75 -4.74 -3.05
N MET A 15 22.54 -4.43 -1.79
CA MET A 15 22.56 -5.39 -0.68
C MET A 15 21.19 -6.02 -0.43
N SER A 16 20.19 -5.77 -1.28
CA SER A 16 18.86 -6.34 -1.14
C SER A 16 18.87 -7.83 -1.45
N PHE A 17 18.13 -8.60 -0.67
CA PHE A 17 17.92 -10.02 -0.91
C PHE A 17 16.95 -10.22 -2.08
N THR A 18 17.22 -11.20 -2.91
CA THR A 18 16.22 -11.71 -3.85
C THR A 18 15.22 -12.63 -3.14
N ALA A 19 14.09 -12.95 -3.77
CA ALA A 19 13.16 -13.94 -3.23
C ALA A 19 13.83 -15.32 -3.02
N GLU A 20 14.81 -15.70 -3.90
CA GLU A 20 15.56 -16.95 -3.77
C GLU A 20 16.54 -16.91 -2.59
N ASP A 21 17.16 -15.76 -2.30
CA ASP A 21 18.02 -15.61 -1.11
C ASP A 21 17.19 -15.77 0.17
N ILE A 22 15.98 -15.16 0.21
CA ILE A 22 15.04 -15.31 1.32
C ILE A 22 14.61 -16.78 1.43
N ALA A 23 14.28 -17.44 0.33
CA ALA A 23 13.94 -18.87 0.34
C ALA A 23 15.10 -19.72 0.83
N GLY A 24 16.34 -19.35 0.50
CA GLY A 24 17.57 -19.99 1.04
C GLY A 24 17.63 -19.92 2.56
N MET A 25 17.47 -18.72 3.13
CA MET A 25 17.44 -18.51 4.58
C MET A 25 16.30 -19.28 5.25
N LEU A 26 15.11 -19.30 4.63
CA LEU A 26 13.96 -20.04 5.18
C LEU A 26 14.15 -21.56 5.10
N ARG A 27 14.87 -22.11 4.10
CA ARG A 27 15.22 -23.54 4.04
C ARG A 27 16.10 -23.95 5.23
N ASP A 28 17.11 -23.13 5.55
CA ASP A 28 17.98 -23.39 6.70
C ASP A 28 17.17 -23.35 8.01
N TYR A 29 16.30 -22.36 8.16
CA TYR A 29 15.43 -22.25 9.32
C TYR A 29 14.43 -23.43 9.43
N GLU A 30 13.81 -23.87 8.33
CA GLU A 30 12.87 -24.98 8.30
C GLU A 30 13.52 -26.32 8.65
N ALA A 31 14.81 -26.51 8.28
CA ALA A 31 15.56 -27.70 8.65
C ALA A 31 15.70 -27.86 10.18
N ASP A 32 15.82 -26.76 10.91
CA ASP A 32 15.96 -26.73 12.36
C ASP A 32 14.59 -26.71 13.06
N CYS A 33 13.66 -25.87 12.61
CA CYS A 33 12.41 -25.57 13.35
C CYS A 33 11.21 -26.41 12.92
N ARG A 34 11.20 -26.98 11.69
CA ARG A 34 10.16 -27.88 11.16
C ARG A 34 8.75 -27.29 11.28
N THR A 35 8.58 -26.08 10.78
CA THR A 35 7.31 -25.34 10.88
C THR A 35 6.25 -25.87 9.90
N GLY A 36 6.65 -26.54 8.83
CA GLY A 36 5.77 -27.02 7.75
C GLY A 36 5.35 -25.94 6.80
N MET A 37 6.09 -24.78 6.75
CA MET A 37 5.77 -23.68 5.83
C MET A 37 5.99 -24.04 4.36
N ASP A 38 5.22 -23.43 3.49
CA ASP A 38 5.57 -23.35 2.07
C ASP A 38 6.63 -22.27 1.86
N ILE A 39 7.90 -22.71 1.78
CA ILE A 39 9.07 -21.84 1.74
C ILE A 39 9.01 -20.88 0.56
N SER A 40 8.64 -21.36 -0.64
CA SER A 40 8.60 -20.53 -1.84
C SER A 40 7.54 -19.43 -1.73
N SER A 41 6.33 -19.80 -1.33
CA SER A 41 5.22 -18.87 -1.16
C SER A 41 5.51 -17.82 -0.10
N ILE A 42 6.08 -18.22 1.05
CA ILE A 42 6.42 -17.28 2.13
C ILE A 42 7.58 -16.37 1.74
N ALA A 43 8.60 -16.88 1.03
CA ALA A 43 9.73 -16.07 0.57
C ALA A 43 9.29 -15.01 -0.45
N GLU A 44 8.45 -15.39 -1.42
CA GLU A 44 7.88 -14.47 -2.40
C GLU A 44 7.06 -13.38 -1.70
N LEU A 45 6.21 -13.75 -0.75
CA LEU A 45 5.39 -12.81 -0.01
C LEU A 45 6.22 -11.84 0.83
N ILE A 46 7.27 -12.32 1.54
CA ILE A 46 8.18 -11.44 2.27
C ILE A 46 8.91 -10.49 1.31
N TYR A 47 9.37 -10.99 0.16
CA TYR A 47 10.00 -10.16 -0.86
C TYR A 47 9.06 -9.09 -1.39
N GLU A 48 7.80 -9.44 -1.64
CA GLU A 48 6.78 -8.52 -2.13
C GLU A 48 6.56 -7.31 -1.19
N TYR A 49 6.56 -7.52 0.13
CA TYR A 49 6.45 -6.44 1.10
C TYR A 49 7.74 -5.64 1.29
N THR A 50 8.89 -6.28 1.20
CA THR A 50 10.19 -5.70 1.60
C THR A 50 11.07 -5.27 0.44
N SER A 51 10.79 -5.75 -0.78
CA SER A 51 11.71 -5.69 -1.94
C SER A 51 13.13 -6.14 -1.55
N GLY A 52 13.23 -7.12 -0.65
CA GLY A 52 14.49 -7.68 -0.18
C GLY A 52 15.29 -6.78 0.77
N TYR A 53 14.75 -5.67 1.27
CA TYR A 53 15.46 -4.77 2.19
C TYR A 53 15.89 -5.51 3.46
N PRO A 54 17.20 -5.68 3.74
CA PRO A 54 17.71 -6.66 4.71
C PRO A 54 17.13 -6.52 6.12
N PHE A 55 17.02 -5.28 6.63
CA PHE A 55 16.43 -5.03 7.95
C PHE A 55 14.96 -5.46 8.01
N LEU A 56 14.18 -5.15 6.97
CA LEU A 56 12.76 -5.48 6.94
C LEU A 56 12.54 -6.99 6.83
N VAL A 57 13.31 -7.68 5.98
CA VAL A 57 13.29 -9.15 5.86
C VAL A 57 13.60 -9.79 7.21
N SER A 58 14.73 -9.41 7.83
CA SER A 58 15.14 -9.96 9.13
C SER A 58 14.11 -9.67 10.23
N ARG A 59 13.53 -8.46 10.25
CA ARG A 59 12.55 -8.10 11.27
C ARG A 59 11.22 -8.83 11.10
N LEU A 60 10.74 -9.03 9.87
CA LEU A 60 9.56 -9.83 9.58
C LEU A 60 9.76 -11.30 10.01
N CYS A 61 10.87 -11.93 9.59
CA CYS A 61 11.18 -13.29 10.01
C CYS A 61 11.25 -13.41 11.52
N LYS A 62 11.84 -12.44 12.22
CA LYS A 62 11.89 -12.41 13.66
C LYS A 62 10.50 -12.28 14.31
N LEU A 63 9.62 -11.45 13.78
CA LEU A 63 8.25 -11.33 14.27
C LEU A 63 7.47 -12.64 14.09
N LEU A 64 7.69 -13.35 12.99
CA LEU A 64 7.11 -14.67 12.75
C LEU A 64 7.66 -15.71 13.72
N ASP A 65 8.97 -15.75 13.92
CA ASP A 65 9.64 -16.70 14.83
C ASP A 65 9.23 -16.48 16.30
N GLU A 66 9.23 -15.23 16.77
CA GLU A 66 8.82 -14.89 18.13
C GLU A 66 7.32 -15.16 18.37
N GLY A 67 6.56 -15.47 17.34
CA GLY A 67 5.12 -15.68 17.45
C GLY A 67 4.45 -14.48 18.10
N ALA A 68 4.81 -13.26 17.69
CA ALA A 68 4.38 -12.00 18.29
C ALA A 68 2.84 -11.84 18.39
N PHE A 69 2.12 -12.81 17.85
CA PHE A 69 0.65 -12.94 17.84
C PHE A 69 0.07 -13.65 19.07
N HIS A 70 0.90 -14.11 20.00
CA HIS A 70 0.45 -14.92 21.15
C HIS A 70 -0.39 -14.14 22.17
N SER A 71 -0.67 -12.87 21.94
CA SER A 71 -1.59 -12.07 22.79
C SER A 71 -3.09 -12.38 22.58
N GLY A 72 -3.42 -13.56 22.08
CA GLY A 72 -4.75 -14.15 22.25
C GLY A 72 -5.86 -13.70 21.31
N LYS A 73 -5.60 -12.83 20.34
CA LYS A 73 -6.65 -12.29 19.44
C LYS A 73 -6.77 -12.97 18.06
N LEU A 74 -5.73 -13.59 17.55
CA LEU A 74 -5.77 -14.32 16.27
C LEU A 74 -5.31 -15.76 16.49
N LYS A 75 -6.22 -16.71 16.39
CA LYS A 75 -5.88 -18.12 16.17
C LYS A 75 -5.67 -18.28 14.67
N LEU A 76 -4.41 -18.18 14.23
CA LEU A 76 -4.05 -18.46 12.85
C LEU A 76 -4.21 -19.95 12.58
N ALA A 77 -5.14 -20.32 11.70
CA ALA A 77 -5.25 -21.68 11.21
C ALA A 77 -3.98 -22.00 10.41
N GLY A 78 -3.25 -23.05 10.80
CA GLY A 78 -2.02 -23.47 10.09
C GLY A 78 -0.72 -22.90 10.64
N GLY A 79 -0.75 -22.08 11.71
CA GLY A 79 0.47 -21.54 12.35
C GLY A 79 0.83 -20.13 11.90
N VAL A 80 2.00 -19.65 12.32
CA VAL A 80 2.47 -18.28 12.06
C VAL A 80 3.14 -18.12 10.68
N TRP A 81 3.77 -19.19 10.18
CA TRP A 81 4.44 -19.19 8.86
C TRP A 81 3.45 -19.48 7.73
N THR A 82 2.46 -18.63 7.62
CA THR A 82 1.38 -18.66 6.63
C THR A 82 1.17 -17.26 6.08
N GLU A 83 0.47 -17.13 4.95
CA GLU A 83 0.14 -15.82 4.39
C GLU A 83 -0.54 -14.89 5.43
N PRO A 84 -1.60 -15.30 6.16
CA PRO A 84 -2.18 -14.45 7.20
C PRO A 84 -1.19 -14.10 8.32
N GLY A 85 -0.24 -14.98 8.61
CA GLY A 85 0.81 -14.71 9.60
C GLY A 85 1.78 -13.63 9.12
N VAL A 86 2.22 -13.68 7.88
CA VAL A 86 3.06 -12.63 7.27
C VAL A 86 2.34 -11.29 7.24
N GLN A 87 1.07 -11.26 6.84
CA GLN A 87 0.25 -10.04 6.84
C GLN A 87 0.17 -9.42 8.25
N GLU A 88 -0.04 -10.24 9.28
CA GLU A 88 -0.06 -9.74 10.66
C GLU A 88 1.33 -9.26 11.13
N ALA A 89 2.42 -9.94 10.75
CA ALA A 89 3.78 -9.49 11.01
C ALA A 89 4.07 -8.13 10.35
N VAL A 90 3.63 -7.93 9.12
CA VAL A 90 3.72 -6.65 8.41
C VAL A 90 2.93 -5.57 9.16
N ARG A 91 1.70 -5.86 9.59
CA ARG A 91 0.88 -4.94 10.38
C ARG A 91 1.58 -4.50 11.66
N LEU A 92 2.16 -5.44 12.39
CA LEU A 92 2.92 -5.15 13.61
C LEU A 92 4.15 -4.30 13.30
N LEU A 93 4.92 -4.68 12.28
CA LEU A 93 6.12 -3.95 11.87
C LEU A 93 5.82 -2.50 11.48
N ILE A 94 4.76 -2.26 10.70
CA ILE A 94 4.36 -0.90 10.28
C ILE A 94 4.00 -0.01 11.48
N THR A 95 3.46 -0.58 12.56
CA THR A 95 3.09 0.17 13.77
C THR A 95 4.19 0.26 14.81
N GLU A 96 5.26 -0.51 14.63
CA GLU A 96 6.37 -0.59 15.57
C GLU A 96 7.18 0.73 15.60
N LYS A 97 7.72 1.05 16.79
CA LYS A 97 8.79 2.02 16.94
C LYS A 97 10.12 1.29 16.80
N ASN A 98 10.88 1.58 15.77
CA ASN A 98 12.21 1.03 15.57
C ASN A 98 13.15 2.09 14.98
N PRO A 99 14.48 1.89 15.07
CA PRO A 99 15.46 2.89 14.63
C PRO A 99 15.34 3.28 13.15
N LEU A 100 14.90 2.35 12.28
CA LEU A 100 14.72 2.61 10.86
C LEU A 100 13.60 3.63 10.63
N PHE A 101 12.44 3.45 11.27
CA PHE A 101 11.31 4.36 11.11
C PHE A 101 11.49 5.68 11.89
N GLU A 102 12.23 5.65 13.00
CA GLU A 102 12.65 6.88 13.68
C GLU A 102 13.59 7.71 12.80
N SER A 103 14.55 7.06 12.14
CA SER A 103 15.43 7.72 11.16
C SER A 103 14.63 8.32 10.01
N LEU A 104 13.68 7.57 9.42
CA LEU A 104 12.77 8.06 8.39
C LEU A 104 12.02 9.32 8.85
N SER A 105 11.42 9.27 10.05
CA SER A 105 10.66 10.37 10.61
C SER A 105 11.53 11.63 10.80
N ASN A 106 12.74 11.46 11.37
CA ASN A 106 13.67 12.56 11.61
C ASN A 106 14.11 13.17 10.28
N LYS A 107 14.48 12.35 9.28
CA LYS A 107 14.87 12.84 7.95
C LYS A 107 13.77 13.66 7.28
N LEU A 108 12.51 13.24 7.38
CA LEU A 108 11.38 14.02 6.84
C LEU A 108 11.12 15.32 7.61
N GLY A 109 11.48 15.37 8.90
CA GLY A 109 11.44 16.60 9.69
C GLY A 109 12.57 17.56 9.33
N ASP A 110 13.79 17.03 9.16
CA ASP A 110 15.00 17.82 8.93
C ASP A 110 15.12 18.33 7.49
N TYR A 111 14.55 17.62 6.51
CA TYR A 111 14.68 17.90 5.08
C TYR A 111 13.33 18.17 4.40
N PRO A 112 12.82 19.42 4.42
CA PRO A 112 11.52 19.76 3.81
C PRO A 112 11.43 19.44 2.31
N LYS A 113 12.52 19.58 1.54
CA LYS A 113 12.56 19.25 0.12
C LYS A 113 12.32 17.76 -0.11
N LEU A 114 12.97 16.89 0.67
CA LEU A 114 12.76 15.44 0.65
C LEU A 114 11.30 15.10 0.96
N ARG A 115 10.72 15.73 1.98
CA ARG A 115 9.31 15.56 2.34
C ARG A 115 8.39 15.92 1.17
N ASN A 116 8.66 17.03 0.47
CA ASN A 116 7.87 17.47 -0.68
C ASN A 116 7.94 16.45 -1.83
N VAL A 117 9.15 16.00 -2.19
CA VAL A 117 9.34 14.96 -3.23
C VAL A 117 8.55 13.70 -2.91
N LEU A 118 8.63 13.20 -1.68
CA LEU A 118 7.88 12.01 -1.28
C LEU A 118 6.36 12.27 -1.25
N SER A 119 5.93 13.47 -0.88
CA SER A 119 4.51 13.85 -0.95
C SER A 119 3.99 13.88 -2.40
N GLU A 120 4.75 14.48 -3.32
CA GLU A 120 4.42 14.51 -4.74
C GLU A 120 4.37 13.09 -5.34
N LEU A 121 5.31 12.24 -4.97
CA LEU A 121 5.36 10.85 -5.41
C LEU A 121 4.15 10.04 -4.94
N LEU A 122 3.72 10.24 -3.69
CA LEU A 122 2.65 9.48 -3.06
C LEU A 122 1.24 9.99 -3.42
N PHE A 123 1.05 11.32 -3.42
CA PHE A 123 -0.29 11.92 -3.51
C PHE A 123 -0.58 12.62 -4.83
N GLU A 124 0.43 12.91 -5.64
CA GLU A 124 0.24 13.55 -6.94
C GLU A 124 0.56 12.62 -8.11
N GLY A 125 1.02 11.39 -7.82
CA GLY A 125 1.35 10.38 -8.83
C GLY A 125 2.39 10.84 -9.85
N LYS A 126 3.20 11.86 -9.49
CA LYS A 126 4.20 12.40 -10.41
C LYS A 126 5.23 11.35 -10.77
N ASN A 127 5.47 11.19 -12.05
CA ASN A 127 6.64 10.47 -12.55
C ASN A 127 7.86 11.36 -12.38
N ILE A 128 8.57 11.20 -11.26
CA ILE A 128 9.78 11.95 -10.97
C ILE A 128 10.95 11.24 -11.62
N THR A 129 11.55 11.87 -12.63
CA THR A 129 12.78 11.36 -13.24
C THR A 129 13.93 11.53 -12.25
N TYR A 130 14.73 10.49 -12.06
CA TYR A 130 15.91 10.60 -11.22
C TYR A 130 16.94 11.54 -11.84
N ASN A 131 17.43 12.47 -11.04
CA ASN A 131 18.52 13.35 -11.39
C ASN A 131 19.51 13.39 -10.21
N PRO A 132 20.75 12.94 -10.37
CA PRO A 132 21.76 12.96 -9.29
C PRO A 132 22.13 14.38 -8.83
N ASP A 133 21.87 15.41 -9.67
CA ASP A 133 22.08 16.81 -9.29
C ASP A 133 20.91 17.41 -8.49
N ASP A 134 19.80 16.70 -8.36
CA ASP A 134 18.68 17.09 -7.50
C ASP A 134 18.87 16.54 -6.10
N GLU A 135 19.27 17.40 -5.18
CA GLU A 135 19.57 17.09 -3.78
C GLU A 135 18.46 16.27 -3.07
N ALA A 136 17.19 16.51 -3.39
CA ALA A 136 16.07 15.87 -2.72
C ALA A 136 15.85 14.44 -3.20
N THR A 137 15.93 14.20 -4.51
CA THR A 137 15.82 12.85 -5.09
C THR A 137 17.05 12.02 -4.75
N ASP A 138 18.26 12.61 -4.79
CA ASP A 138 19.50 11.93 -4.42
C ASP A 138 19.49 11.52 -2.95
N MET A 139 19.09 12.42 -2.04
CA MET A 139 18.90 12.07 -0.62
C MET A 139 17.86 10.96 -0.41
N ALA A 140 16.75 10.98 -1.15
CA ALA A 140 15.72 9.95 -1.03
C ALA A 140 16.27 8.55 -1.40
N VAL A 141 17.08 8.48 -2.44
CA VAL A 141 17.77 7.25 -2.87
C VAL A 141 18.85 6.87 -1.83
N MET A 142 19.71 7.80 -1.43
CA MET A 142 20.78 7.56 -0.45
C MET A 142 20.23 7.04 0.89
N PHE A 143 19.07 7.52 1.34
CA PHE A 143 18.44 7.03 2.56
C PHE A 143 17.65 5.72 2.36
N GLY A 144 17.55 5.20 1.14
CA GLY A 144 16.86 3.97 0.82
C GLY A 144 15.34 4.05 0.92
N PHE A 145 14.74 5.24 0.93
CA PHE A 145 13.29 5.42 0.97
C PHE A 145 12.66 5.20 -0.40
N VAL A 146 13.43 5.49 -1.43
CA VAL A 146 13.06 5.28 -2.83
C VAL A 146 14.15 4.49 -3.55
N ARG A 147 13.81 3.92 -4.67
CA ARG A 147 14.73 3.28 -5.61
C ARG A 147 14.51 3.82 -7.01
N ILE A 148 15.48 3.61 -7.88
CA ILE A 148 15.37 3.99 -9.29
C ILE A 148 14.83 2.78 -10.06
N CYS A 149 13.76 2.99 -10.82
CA CYS A 149 13.18 1.99 -11.69
C CYS A 149 12.94 2.63 -13.07
N ASP A 150 13.61 2.11 -14.11
CA ASP A 150 13.52 2.64 -15.49
C ASP A 150 13.76 4.16 -15.58
N GLY A 151 14.71 4.68 -14.76
CA GLY A 151 15.04 6.11 -14.71
C GLY A 151 14.08 6.97 -13.88
N TYR A 152 13.07 6.39 -13.27
CA TYR A 152 12.12 7.07 -12.40
C TYR A 152 12.32 6.71 -10.93
N VAL A 153 12.03 7.68 -10.08
CA VAL A 153 12.03 7.51 -8.63
C VAL A 153 10.72 6.82 -8.22
N VAL A 154 10.83 5.70 -7.50
CA VAL A 154 9.68 4.97 -6.94
C VAL A 154 9.95 4.66 -5.48
N VAL A 155 8.90 4.53 -4.66
CA VAL A 155 9.08 4.12 -3.25
C VAL A 155 9.76 2.75 -3.19
N ALA A 156 10.72 2.58 -2.29
CA ALA A 156 11.59 1.41 -2.27
C ALA A 156 10.84 0.09 -2.05
N ASN A 157 9.83 0.08 -1.18
CA ASN A 157 9.03 -1.10 -0.88
C ASN A 157 7.67 -0.73 -0.27
N ARG A 158 6.75 -1.71 -0.18
CA ARG A 158 5.39 -1.52 0.34
C ARG A 158 5.35 -1.11 1.82
N ILE A 159 6.29 -1.58 2.63
CA ILE A 159 6.35 -1.22 4.06
C ILE A 159 6.69 0.26 4.22
N PHE A 160 7.69 0.77 3.48
CA PHE A 160 8.01 2.20 3.48
C PHE A 160 6.85 3.02 2.94
N GLU A 161 6.22 2.57 1.86
CA GLU A 161 5.09 3.26 1.26
C GLU A 161 3.94 3.42 2.26
N THR A 162 3.51 2.33 2.90
CA THR A 162 2.46 2.36 3.92
C THR A 162 2.86 3.23 5.11
N ARG A 163 4.13 3.16 5.55
CA ARG A 163 4.61 3.98 6.65
C ARG A 163 4.59 5.46 6.32
N LEU A 164 5.02 5.83 5.11
CA LEU A 164 4.98 7.22 4.61
C LEU A 164 3.54 7.73 4.52
N TYR A 165 2.62 6.97 3.91
CA TYR A 165 1.19 7.34 3.91
C TYR A 165 0.68 7.57 5.32
N ASN A 166 0.96 6.66 6.26
CA ASN A 166 0.55 6.80 7.65
C ASN A 166 1.11 8.07 8.30
N MET A 167 2.36 8.43 8.01
CA MET A 167 3.00 9.64 8.54
C MET A 167 2.36 10.91 7.96
N PHE A 168 2.18 10.98 6.65
CA PHE A 168 1.57 12.13 5.98
C PHE A 168 0.11 12.33 6.40
N LEU A 169 -0.68 11.24 6.41
CA LEU A 169 -2.10 11.28 6.78
C LEU A 169 -2.33 11.46 8.30
N ALA A 170 -1.28 11.31 9.14
CA ALA A 170 -1.37 11.58 10.58
C ALA A 170 -1.31 13.08 10.91
N GLY A 171 -0.97 13.93 9.94
CA GLY A 171 -0.91 15.37 10.14
C GLY A 171 -2.24 15.95 10.66
N ARG A 172 -2.18 16.93 11.56
CA ARG A 172 -3.39 17.56 12.12
C ARG A 172 -4.30 18.10 11.04
N GLU A 173 -3.73 18.76 10.02
CA GLU A 173 -4.48 19.30 8.88
C GLU A 173 -5.34 18.23 8.18
N MET A 174 -4.81 17.02 8.03
CA MET A 174 -5.53 15.91 7.41
C MET A 174 -6.64 15.36 8.30
N GLN A 175 -6.43 15.33 9.62
CA GLN A 175 -7.44 14.89 10.59
C GLN A 175 -8.55 15.94 10.82
N GLU A 176 -8.30 17.19 10.47
CA GLU A 176 -9.29 18.26 10.52
C GLU A 176 -10.18 18.33 9.28
N THR A 177 -9.89 17.55 8.24
CA THR A 177 -10.73 17.47 7.04
C THR A 177 -12.12 16.90 7.36
N GLU A 178 -13.14 17.42 6.69
CA GLU A 178 -14.53 16.97 6.92
C GLU A 178 -14.72 15.50 6.56
N ILE A 179 -14.05 15.01 5.51
CA ILE A 179 -14.13 13.59 5.12
C ILE A 179 -13.55 12.65 6.21
N TYR A 180 -12.49 13.06 6.89
CA TYR A 180 -11.93 12.29 8.00
C TYR A 180 -12.88 12.28 9.21
N LYS A 181 -13.49 13.43 9.55
CA LYS A 181 -14.46 13.56 10.65
C LYS A 181 -15.71 12.73 10.37
N ALA A 182 -16.21 12.72 9.12
CA ALA A 182 -17.34 11.90 8.72
C ALA A 182 -17.06 10.41 8.95
N ALA A 183 -15.89 9.93 8.51
CA ALA A 183 -15.47 8.55 8.74
C ALA A 183 -15.33 8.20 10.23
N LEU A 184 -14.79 9.12 11.03
CA LEU A 184 -14.62 8.90 12.47
C LEU A 184 -15.98 8.78 13.17
N HIS A 185 -16.97 9.56 12.76
CA HIS A 185 -18.33 9.47 13.25
C HIS A 185 -18.97 8.11 12.91
N ASP A 186 -18.79 7.65 11.70
CA ASP A 186 -19.45 6.47 11.15
C ASP A 186 -18.73 5.13 11.41
N LYS A 187 -17.49 5.15 11.89
CA LYS A 187 -16.59 3.98 11.93
C LYS A 187 -17.17 2.72 12.58
N ASN A 188 -18.04 2.87 13.61
CA ASN A 188 -18.55 1.73 14.36
C ASN A 188 -19.58 0.90 13.58
N GLN A 189 -20.14 1.42 12.50
CA GLN A 189 -21.15 0.71 11.70
C GLN A 189 -20.54 -0.21 10.62
N PHE A 190 -19.24 -0.08 10.35
CA PHE A 190 -18.57 -0.79 9.26
C PHE A 190 -18.03 -2.16 9.64
N VAL A 191 -17.88 -2.42 10.95
CA VAL A 191 -17.36 -3.68 11.45
C VAL A 191 -18.45 -4.45 12.18
N GLN A 192 -18.73 -5.68 11.75
CA GLN A 192 -19.68 -6.57 12.36
C GLN A 192 -19.02 -7.92 12.64
N ASN A 193 -19.05 -8.37 13.90
CA ASN A 193 -18.43 -9.63 14.33
C ASN A 193 -16.95 -9.79 13.95
N GLY A 194 -16.21 -8.68 13.90
CA GLY A 194 -14.80 -8.69 13.48
C GLY A 194 -14.55 -8.61 11.97
N HIS A 195 -15.60 -8.62 11.15
CA HIS A 195 -15.53 -8.52 9.69
C HIS A 195 -15.80 -7.10 9.20
N LEU A 196 -14.99 -6.63 8.23
CA LEU A 196 -15.15 -5.32 7.62
C LEU A 196 -16.15 -5.39 6.46
N ASN A 197 -17.21 -4.60 6.52
CA ASN A 197 -18.16 -4.46 5.42
C ASN A 197 -17.69 -3.37 4.45
N MET A 198 -16.78 -3.72 3.54
CA MET A 198 -16.20 -2.78 2.56
C MET A 198 -17.27 -2.15 1.64
N ARG A 199 -18.33 -2.90 1.27
CA ARG A 199 -19.44 -2.33 0.49
C ARG A 199 -20.07 -1.16 1.24
N LYS A 200 -20.36 -1.32 2.53
CA LYS A 200 -20.94 -0.25 3.35
C LYS A 200 -19.99 0.93 3.54
N VAL A 201 -18.68 0.67 3.62
CA VAL A 201 -17.66 1.73 3.63
C VAL A 201 -17.76 2.56 2.36
N LEU A 202 -17.86 1.92 1.19
CA LEU A 202 -17.98 2.60 -0.10
C LEU A 202 -19.31 3.35 -0.22
N GLU A 203 -20.44 2.76 0.21
CA GLU A 203 -21.75 3.43 0.19
C GLU A 203 -21.70 4.75 0.95
N ARG A 204 -21.17 4.74 2.17
CA ARG A 204 -21.06 5.94 3.00
C ARG A 204 -19.98 6.91 2.50
N PHE A 205 -18.89 6.41 1.94
CA PHE A 205 -17.89 7.28 1.31
C PHE A 205 -18.48 8.07 0.14
N VAL A 206 -19.24 7.40 -0.73
CA VAL A 206 -19.91 8.03 -1.88
C VAL A 206 -20.84 9.15 -1.42
N GLU A 207 -21.69 8.90 -0.42
CA GLU A 207 -22.59 9.90 0.14
C GLU A 207 -21.81 11.12 0.68
N HIS A 208 -20.84 10.90 1.55
CA HIS A 208 -20.07 12.01 2.14
C HIS A 208 -19.21 12.75 1.11
N PHE A 209 -18.63 12.04 0.15
CA PHE A 209 -17.81 12.69 -0.87
C PHE A 209 -18.66 13.58 -1.78
N ASP A 210 -19.83 13.12 -2.20
CA ASP A 210 -20.75 13.91 -3.03
C ASP A 210 -21.25 15.16 -2.28
N GLU A 211 -21.65 15.00 -1.00
CA GLU A 211 -22.07 16.12 -0.15
C GLU A 211 -20.97 17.18 0.04
N LEU A 212 -19.71 16.75 0.21
CA LEU A 212 -18.60 17.66 0.55
C LEU A 212 -17.91 18.23 -0.68
N TYR A 213 -17.85 17.47 -1.78
CA TYR A 213 -16.99 17.78 -2.92
C TYR A 213 -17.65 17.66 -4.29
N GLY A 214 -18.93 17.26 -4.38
CA GLY A 214 -19.65 17.01 -5.64
C GLY A 214 -19.73 18.20 -6.58
N ASP A 215 -19.79 19.41 -6.03
CA ASP A 215 -19.91 20.67 -6.79
C ASP A 215 -18.58 21.37 -7.07
N GLN A 216 -17.44 20.74 -6.79
CA GLN A 216 -16.12 21.37 -7.00
C GLN A 216 -15.71 21.36 -8.48
N ASP A 217 -15.63 22.56 -9.07
CA ASP A 217 -15.09 22.78 -10.43
C ASP A 217 -13.55 22.90 -10.39
N ARG A 218 -12.86 21.80 -10.06
CA ARG A 218 -11.40 21.72 -10.08
C ARG A 218 -10.93 20.51 -10.85
N ARG A 219 -9.70 20.59 -11.35
CA ARG A 219 -9.03 19.43 -11.96
C ARG A 219 -8.85 18.36 -10.89
N PHE A 220 -9.32 17.15 -11.16
CA PHE A 220 -9.29 16.03 -10.24
C PHE A 220 -8.53 14.86 -10.86
N TYR A 221 -7.64 14.26 -10.10
CA TYR A 221 -6.80 13.13 -10.50
C TYR A 221 -7.11 11.90 -9.65
N GLU A 222 -6.69 10.72 -10.11
CA GLU A 222 -6.86 9.47 -9.36
C GLU A 222 -6.19 9.52 -7.98
N GLU A 223 -5.04 10.20 -7.88
CA GLU A 223 -4.32 10.44 -6.64
C GLU A 223 -5.11 11.29 -5.63
N ASP A 224 -5.89 12.27 -6.11
CA ASP A 224 -6.82 13.02 -5.25
C ASP A 224 -7.86 12.09 -4.67
N GLY A 225 -8.45 11.24 -5.52
CA GLY A 225 -9.44 10.24 -5.11
C GLY A 225 -8.86 9.27 -4.09
N ARG A 226 -7.65 8.78 -4.35
CA ARG A 226 -6.92 7.92 -3.42
C ARG A 226 -6.70 8.60 -2.07
N ARG A 227 -6.23 9.83 -2.07
CA ARG A 227 -6.01 10.60 -0.83
C ARG A 227 -7.28 10.74 -0.01
N TYR A 228 -8.41 11.10 -0.62
CA TYR A 228 -9.68 11.22 0.08
C TYR A 228 -10.18 9.89 0.60
N PHE A 229 -10.08 8.84 -0.20
CA PHE A 229 -10.49 7.50 0.22
C PHE A 229 -9.63 6.97 1.37
N LEU A 230 -8.32 7.14 1.33
CA LEU A 230 -7.43 6.75 2.41
C LEU A 230 -7.67 7.54 3.69
N LEU A 231 -7.96 8.85 3.59
CA LEU A 231 -8.37 9.68 4.73
C LEU A 231 -9.64 9.17 5.38
N TYR A 232 -10.63 8.77 4.57
CA TYR A 232 -11.87 8.18 5.03
C TYR A 232 -11.67 6.80 5.65
N LEU A 233 -10.89 5.95 5.01
CA LEU A 233 -10.66 4.57 5.42
C LEU A 233 -9.87 4.47 6.75
N ARG A 234 -8.91 5.37 6.94
CA ARG A 234 -7.95 5.33 8.05
C ARG A 234 -8.59 5.20 9.43
N PRO A 235 -9.52 6.06 9.89
CA PRO A 235 -10.12 5.92 11.21
C PRO A 235 -10.96 4.66 11.37
N ILE A 236 -11.44 4.06 10.26
CA ILE A 236 -12.25 2.85 10.25
C ILE A 236 -11.38 1.63 10.59
N ILE A 237 -10.22 1.50 9.95
CA ILE A 237 -9.34 0.33 10.09
C ILE A 237 -8.23 0.52 11.12
N ASN A 238 -8.06 1.72 11.67
CA ASN A 238 -6.95 2.07 12.55
C ASN A 238 -6.83 1.13 13.76
N GLY A 239 -5.64 0.56 13.94
CA GLY A 239 -5.31 -0.37 15.03
C GLY A 239 -5.70 -1.83 14.79
N THR A 240 -6.43 -2.14 13.71
CA THR A 240 -6.87 -3.50 13.38
C THR A 240 -6.46 -3.93 11.99
N GLY A 241 -6.55 -3.03 11.00
CA GLY A 241 -6.19 -3.30 9.62
C GLY A 241 -5.06 -2.43 9.12
N ASN A 242 -4.56 -2.75 7.96
CA ASN A 242 -3.61 -1.97 7.17
C ASN A 242 -4.13 -1.75 5.77
N TYR A 243 -3.58 -0.75 5.12
CA TYR A 243 -3.72 -0.59 3.68
C TYR A 243 -2.35 -0.38 3.05
N TYR A 244 -2.23 -0.76 1.81
CA TYR A 244 -1.07 -0.47 0.97
C TYR A 244 -1.52 -0.18 -0.46
N ILE A 245 -0.69 0.57 -1.14
CA ILE A 245 -0.89 0.91 -2.54
C ILE A 245 -0.05 -0.05 -3.36
N GLU A 246 -0.63 -0.71 -4.34
CA GLU A 246 0.15 -1.57 -5.19
C GLU A 246 1.09 -0.75 -6.05
N SER A 247 2.40 -0.97 -5.85
CA SER A 247 3.41 -0.33 -6.67
C SER A 247 3.50 -1.07 -8.00
N ARG A 248 3.01 -0.45 -9.07
CA ARG A 248 3.28 -0.80 -10.48
C ARG A 248 3.36 -2.30 -10.78
N THR A 249 2.31 -2.81 -11.36
CA THR A 249 2.42 -3.91 -12.31
C THR A 249 3.24 -3.45 -13.53
N ARG A 250 3.65 -4.40 -14.39
CA ARG A 250 4.50 -4.18 -15.58
C ARG A 250 4.09 -2.99 -16.49
N ASN A 251 2.90 -2.43 -16.30
CA ASN A 251 2.33 -1.37 -17.14
C ASN A 251 2.40 0.05 -16.55
N MET A 252 3.14 0.28 -15.46
CA MET A 252 3.34 1.61 -14.82
C MET A 252 2.08 2.29 -14.24
N GLU A 253 0.95 1.63 -14.16
CA GLU A 253 -0.27 2.19 -13.57
C GLU A 253 -0.32 1.94 -12.07
N ARG A 254 -0.47 3.00 -11.29
CA ARG A 254 -0.65 2.97 -9.83
C ARG A 254 -2.11 3.19 -9.54
N THR A 255 -2.84 2.18 -9.15
CA THR A 255 -4.25 2.44 -8.94
C THR A 255 -4.83 1.82 -7.70
N ASP A 256 -4.34 0.68 -7.27
CA ASP A 256 -5.10 -0.12 -6.33
C ASP A 256 -4.74 0.15 -4.87
N VAL A 257 -5.77 0.28 -4.07
CA VAL A 257 -5.68 0.22 -2.62
C VAL A 257 -6.03 -1.19 -2.19
N ILE A 258 -5.09 -1.86 -1.54
CA ILE A 258 -5.33 -3.14 -0.91
C ILE A 258 -5.50 -2.90 0.59
N VAL A 259 -6.53 -3.49 1.16
CA VAL A 259 -6.82 -3.41 2.59
C VAL A 259 -6.79 -4.80 3.18
N ASP A 260 -5.93 -4.99 4.17
CA ASP A 260 -5.92 -6.18 5.00
C ASP A 260 -6.62 -5.89 6.33
N TYR A 261 -7.63 -6.66 6.67
CA TYR A 261 -8.40 -6.49 7.89
C TYR A 261 -8.75 -7.83 8.52
N CYS A 262 -8.17 -8.16 9.68
CA CYS A 262 -8.43 -9.40 10.41
C CYS A 262 -8.31 -10.69 9.57
N GLY A 263 -7.35 -10.74 8.64
CA GLY A 263 -7.15 -11.89 7.74
C GLY A 263 -8.05 -11.88 6.50
N GLU A 264 -8.86 -10.84 6.31
CA GLU A 264 -9.59 -10.58 5.06
C GLU A 264 -8.82 -9.56 4.23
N GLN A 265 -8.80 -9.77 2.90
CA GLN A 265 -8.17 -8.86 1.96
C GLN A 265 -9.22 -8.27 1.01
N PHE A 266 -9.14 -6.96 0.82
CA PHE A 266 -10.01 -6.20 -0.06
C PHE A 266 -9.17 -5.46 -1.09
N VAL A 267 -9.43 -5.70 -2.36
CA VAL A 267 -8.78 -4.99 -3.48
C VAL A 267 -9.74 -3.94 -4.01
N ILE A 268 -9.31 -2.68 -4.00
CA ILE A 268 -10.11 -1.53 -4.41
C ILE A 268 -9.37 -0.80 -5.54
N GLU A 269 -9.92 -0.88 -6.75
CA GLU A 269 -9.47 -0.11 -7.91
C GLU A 269 -10.06 1.29 -7.85
N LEU A 270 -9.22 2.31 -8.06
CA LEU A 270 -9.63 3.73 -8.07
C LEU A 270 -9.50 4.27 -9.49
N LYS A 271 -10.59 4.83 -10.03
CA LYS A 271 -10.59 5.39 -11.38
C LYS A 271 -11.26 6.77 -11.43
N VAL A 272 -10.69 7.66 -12.24
CA VAL A 272 -11.41 8.85 -12.71
C VAL A 272 -12.08 8.51 -14.03
N TRP A 273 -13.39 8.72 -14.10
CA TRP A 273 -14.18 8.41 -15.29
C TRP A 273 -13.71 9.22 -16.51
N ARG A 274 -13.29 8.52 -17.57
CA ARG A 274 -12.85 9.10 -18.85
C ARG A 274 -13.57 8.50 -20.06
N GLY A 275 -14.71 7.84 -19.83
CA GLY A 275 -15.50 7.17 -20.87
C GLY A 275 -15.55 5.65 -20.73
N ASN A 276 -16.49 5.00 -21.45
CA ASN A 276 -16.80 3.58 -21.28
C ASN A 276 -15.58 2.67 -21.54
N ALA A 277 -14.80 2.91 -22.60
CA ALA A 277 -13.64 2.08 -22.93
C ALA A 277 -12.53 2.14 -21.87
N TYR A 278 -12.43 3.23 -21.12
CA TYR A 278 -11.48 3.35 -20.02
C TYR A 278 -11.99 2.61 -18.77
N HIS A 279 -13.29 2.65 -18.56
CA HIS A 279 -13.96 1.95 -17.47
C HIS A 279 -13.89 0.42 -17.62
N GLU A 280 -14.18 -0.10 -18.82
CA GLU A 280 -14.06 -1.54 -19.15
C GLU A 280 -12.65 -2.07 -18.90
N ARG A 281 -11.60 -1.29 -19.20
CA ARG A 281 -10.21 -1.67 -18.88
C ARG A 281 -9.97 -1.76 -17.37
N GLY A 282 -10.57 -0.88 -16.57
CA GLY A 282 -10.50 -0.95 -15.11
C GLY A 282 -11.15 -2.23 -14.56
N GLU A 283 -12.28 -2.63 -15.14
CA GLU A 283 -12.94 -3.89 -14.79
C GLU A 283 -12.08 -5.12 -15.14
N GLU A 284 -11.47 -5.14 -16.34
CA GLU A 284 -10.56 -6.21 -16.76
C GLU A 284 -9.31 -6.29 -15.87
N GLN A 285 -8.74 -5.14 -15.54
CA GLN A 285 -7.58 -5.03 -14.65
C GLN A 285 -7.92 -5.59 -13.26
N LEU A 286 -9.03 -5.15 -12.67
CA LEU A 286 -9.48 -5.65 -11.38
C LEU A 286 -9.76 -7.15 -11.41
N ALA A 287 -10.36 -7.68 -12.48
CA ALA A 287 -10.59 -9.12 -12.63
C ALA A 287 -9.29 -9.92 -12.63
N ALA A 288 -8.24 -9.43 -13.29
CA ALA A 288 -6.92 -10.06 -13.29
C ALA A 288 -6.28 -10.07 -11.89
N TYR A 289 -6.44 -8.98 -11.13
CA TYR A 289 -5.99 -8.93 -9.73
C TYR A 289 -6.74 -9.90 -8.84
N LEU A 290 -8.05 -10.00 -8.98
CA LEU A 290 -8.86 -10.95 -8.22
C LEU A 290 -8.47 -12.41 -8.51
N GLU A 291 -7.99 -12.70 -9.71
CA GLU A 291 -7.42 -14.01 -10.02
C GLU A 291 -6.08 -14.25 -9.32
N TYR A 292 -5.20 -13.25 -9.38
CA TYR A 292 -3.88 -13.32 -8.76
C TYR A 292 -3.96 -13.49 -7.23
N TYR A 293 -4.84 -12.74 -6.57
CA TYR A 293 -5.04 -12.80 -5.11
C TYR A 293 -6.05 -13.89 -4.68
N HIS A 294 -6.55 -14.72 -5.59
CA HIS A 294 -7.55 -15.76 -5.33
C HIS A 294 -8.83 -15.25 -4.65
N LEU A 295 -9.21 -14.00 -4.94
CA LEU A 295 -10.40 -13.36 -4.39
C LEU A 295 -11.60 -13.52 -5.33
N ASP A 296 -12.79 -13.71 -4.78
CA ASP A 296 -14.04 -13.83 -5.54
C ASP A 296 -14.77 -12.49 -5.69
N ARG A 297 -14.38 -11.49 -4.88
CA ARG A 297 -15.01 -10.16 -4.87
C ARG A 297 -13.96 -9.07 -4.90
N GLY A 298 -14.18 -8.08 -5.77
CA GLY A 298 -13.40 -6.85 -5.87
C GLY A 298 -14.26 -5.61 -5.76
N TYR A 299 -13.61 -4.47 -5.63
CA TYR A 299 -14.25 -3.18 -5.44
C TYR A 299 -13.66 -2.17 -6.42
N MET A 300 -14.52 -1.34 -7.01
CA MET A 300 -14.09 -0.24 -7.87
C MET A 300 -14.74 1.06 -7.38
N LEU A 301 -13.93 2.08 -7.19
CA LEU A 301 -14.38 3.41 -6.81
C LEU A 301 -14.10 4.38 -7.96
N SER A 302 -15.16 4.80 -8.64
CA SER A 302 -15.12 5.64 -9.83
C SER A 302 -15.52 7.07 -9.50
N PHE A 303 -14.61 8.02 -9.73
CA PHE A 303 -14.86 9.46 -9.60
C PHE A 303 -15.36 10.00 -10.94
N ASN A 304 -16.66 10.29 -11.02
CA ASN A 304 -17.32 10.71 -12.24
C ASN A 304 -17.88 12.13 -12.09
N PHE A 305 -17.31 13.09 -12.82
CA PHE A 305 -17.71 14.50 -12.78
C PHE A 305 -18.65 14.90 -13.92
N ASN A 306 -19.25 13.92 -14.62
CA ASN A 306 -20.24 14.20 -15.66
C ASN A 306 -21.58 14.61 -15.01
N LYS A 307 -22.27 15.57 -15.65
CA LYS A 307 -23.58 16.08 -15.18
C LYS A 307 -24.70 15.04 -15.15
N LYS A 308 -24.56 13.93 -15.89
CA LYS A 308 -25.56 12.84 -15.99
C LYS A 308 -25.06 11.55 -15.35
N LYS A 309 -24.17 11.64 -14.34
CA LYS A 309 -23.70 10.46 -13.61
C LYS A 309 -24.81 9.85 -12.75
N GLU A 310 -24.78 8.55 -12.58
CA GLU A 310 -25.59 7.85 -11.56
C GLU A 310 -24.71 7.60 -10.35
N ILE A 311 -24.94 8.32 -9.27
CA ILE A 311 -24.23 8.19 -7.99
C ILE A 311 -24.77 7.00 -7.24
N GLY A 312 -23.90 6.20 -6.64
CA GLY A 312 -24.30 5.09 -5.79
C GLY A 312 -23.40 3.87 -5.91
N VAL A 313 -23.86 2.77 -5.33
CA VAL A 313 -23.11 1.50 -5.30
C VAL A 313 -23.97 0.39 -5.89
N LYS A 314 -23.40 -0.32 -6.86
CA LYS A 314 -24.05 -1.46 -7.53
C LYS A 314 -23.14 -2.69 -7.54
N GLU A 315 -23.72 -3.87 -7.69
CA GLU A 315 -22.99 -5.10 -7.89
C GLU A 315 -23.08 -5.52 -9.37
N LEU A 316 -21.94 -5.85 -9.93
CA LEU A 316 -21.78 -6.35 -11.30
C LEU A 316 -21.09 -7.70 -11.25
N ARG A 317 -21.36 -8.55 -12.25
CA ARG A 317 -20.71 -9.85 -12.37
C ARG A 317 -19.81 -9.87 -13.59
N ILE A 318 -18.52 -10.13 -13.36
CA ILE A 318 -17.52 -10.26 -14.42
C ILE A 318 -17.04 -11.72 -14.42
N GLY A 319 -17.55 -12.52 -15.36
CA GLY A 319 -17.28 -13.95 -15.38
C GLY A 319 -17.75 -14.66 -14.11
N LYS A 320 -16.82 -15.21 -13.34
CA LYS A 320 -17.09 -15.85 -12.04
C LYS A 320 -16.93 -14.92 -10.85
N LYS A 321 -16.36 -13.72 -11.05
CA LYS A 321 -16.05 -12.77 -9.99
C LYS A 321 -17.20 -11.78 -9.78
N MET A 322 -17.31 -11.26 -8.56
CA MET A 322 -18.26 -10.23 -8.18
C MET A 322 -17.53 -8.89 -8.05
N LEU A 323 -18.00 -7.87 -8.73
CA LEU A 323 -17.50 -6.51 -8.62
C LEU A 323 -18.53 -5.64 -7.88
N VAL A 324 -18.09 -4.93 -6.87
CA VAL A 324 -18.87 -3.87 -6.21
C VAL A 324 -18.35 -2.55 -6.76
N GLU A 325 -19.14 -1.89 -7.60
CA GLU A 325 -18.81 -0.60 -8.18
C GLU A 325 -19.49 0.52 -7.39
N ALA A 326 -18.69 1.47 -6.95
CA ALA A 326 -19.11 2.71 -6.31
C ALA A 326 -18.80 3.89 -7.23
N VAL A 327 -19.79 4.72 -7.54
CA VAL A 327 -19.67 5.89 -8.39
C VAL A 327 -19.99 7.14 -7.59
N VAL A 328 -19.08 8.12 -7.67
CA VAL A 328 -19.16 9.44 -7.03
C VAL A 328 -19.34 10.53 -8.08
#